data_16e912e1104b111b9e2102724955ac51
#
_entry.id   16e912e1104b111b9e2102724955ac51
#
_cell.length_a   1.000
_cell.length_b   1.000
_cell.length_c   1.000
_cell.angle_alpha   90.00
_cell.angle_beta   90.00
_cell.angle_gamma   90.00
#
_symmetry.space_group_name_H-M   'P 1'
#
loop_
_entity.id
_entity.type
_entity.pdbx_description
1 polymer ?
#
loop_
_entity_poly.entity_id
_entity_poly.type
_entity_poly.pdbx_seq_one_letter_code
_entity_poly.pdbx_strand_id
1 'polypeptide(L)'
;NVDPVVNVDPVVNVDPVVNVDPNKNYDNKVAIILTCTVNRQSKIVEHIPQGQSDEKERVETYIKSIKKWLYETSLPIVVVENSGYEFPELEFEKDMFKERFEMVLYNETTLQEAAYLKDNHSKGTHEVFSIYYAKRQSKLIIQSACNFIIKVTGRFYIPEFENYLKKHDLSNIKALRQNRALNCQIVGCHIDQFNFIFNKRCFYRDEYAEYENDYIEILYKDKIDSLPNENVLKCPVFNIEPTTGGCGGTVTYL
;
A
#
# COMPACT_ATOMS: atom_id res chain seq x y z
N ASN A 1 -11.54 61.73 14.35
CA ASN A 1 -12.17 60.74 13.52
C ASN A 1 -11.30 59.48 13.53
N VAL A 2 -11.78 58.46 14.22
CA VAL A 2 -11.16 57.13 14.24
C VAL A 2 -12.15 56.21 13.55
N ASP A 3 -11.71 55.64 12.39
CA ASP A 3 -12.53 54.70 11.64
C ASP A 3 -12.64 53.36 12.41
N PRO A 4 -13.80 52.69 12.38
CA PRO A 4 -13.97 51.41 13.06
C PRO A 4 -13.26 50.30 12.32
N VAL A 5 -12.43 49.55 13.06
CA VAL A 5 -11.82 48.31 12.60
C VAL A 5 -12.89 47.24 12.42
N VAL A 6 -13.16 46.86 11.17
CA VAL A 6 -14.05 45.75 10.87
C VAL A 6 -13.27 44.43 11.10
N ASN A 7 -13.61 43.73 12.17
CA ASN A 7 -13.18 42.35 12.40
C ASN A 7 -13.90 41.46 11.38
N VAL A 8 -13.16 40.93 10.43
CA VAL A 8 -13.65 39.87 9.55
C VAL A 8 -13.28 38.53 10.18
N ASP A 9 -14.28 37.81 10.66
CA ASP A 9 -14.11 36.46 11.14
C ASP A 9 -13.55 35.57 10.02
N PRO A 10 -12.61 34.65 10.30
CA PRO A 10 -12.08 33.74 9.29
C PRO A 10 -13.22 32.82 8.79
N VAL A 11 -13.48 32.89 7.50
CA VAL A 11 -14.37 31.93 6.81
C VAL A 11 -13.74 30.55 6.97
N VAL A 12 -14.32 29.72 7.84
CA VAL A 12 -14.00 28.29 7.91
C VAL A 12 -14.52 27.67 6.61
N ASN A 13 -13.62 27.42 5.69
CA ASN A 13 -13.91 26.56 4.55
C ASN A 13 -14.18 25.14 5.09
N VAL A 14 -15.43 24.81 5.24
CA VAL A 14 -15.86 23.43 5.47
C VAL A 14 -15.79 22.74 4.11
N ASP A 15 -14.80 21.90 3.92
CA ASP A 15 -14.74 21.01 2.75
C ASP A 15 -16.07 20.24 2.62
N PRO A 16 -16.58 20.07 1.42
CA PRO A 16 -17.86 19.37 1.21
C PRO A 16 -17.73 17.96 1.78
N VAL A 17 -18.54 17.63 2.77
CA VAL A 17 -18.69 16.29 3.30
C VAL A 17 -19.15 15.41 2.15
N VAL A 18 -18.23 14.70 1.52
CA VAL A 18 -18.55 13.68 0.53
C VAL A 18 -19.30 12.59 1.29
N ASN A 19 -20.59 12.47 0.98
CA ASN A 19 -21.45 11.50 1.62
C ASN A 19 -21.15 10.10 1.03
N VAL A 20 -20.00 9.53 1.40
CA VAL A 20 -19.60 8.17 1.02
C VAL A 20 -20.31 7.22 1.96
N ASP A 21 -21.16 6.35 1.42
CA ASP A 21 -21.71 5.25 2.19
C ASP A 21 -20.55 4.39 2.71
N PRO A 22 -20.29 4.33 4.02
CA PRO A 22 -19.15 3.64 4.59
C PRO A 22 -19.14 2.14 4.30
N ASN A 23 -20.29 1.56 3.94
CA ASN A 23 -20.47 0.12 3.72
C ASN A 23 -20.78 -0.24 2.26
N LYS A 24 -20.64 0.69 1.32
CA LYS A 24 -20.87 0.41 -0.09
C LYS A 24 -19.88 -0.63 -0.61
N ASN A 25 -20.38 -1.81 -0.94
CA ASN A 25 -19.57 -2.87 -1.55
C ASN A 25 -19.08 -2.48 -2.93
N TYR A 26 -17.80 -2.72 -3.17
CA TYR A 26 -17.19 -2.58 -4.49
C TYR A 26 -17.47 -3.83 -5.32
N ASP A 27 -18.15 -3.67 -6.47
CA ASP A 27 -18.63 -4.79 -7.29
C ASP A 27 -17.52 -5.63 -7.94
N ASN A 28 -16.30 -5.10 -8.02
CA ASN A 28 -15.18 -5.75 -8.68
C ASN A 28 -14.31 -6.51 -7.69
N LYS A 29 -14.70 -7.42 -6.96
CA LYS A 29 -13.89 -8.41 -6.19
C LYS A 29 -12.37 -8.09 -6.05
N VAL A 30 -12.03 -6.80 -5.88
CA VAL A 30 -10.68 -6.26 -5.73
C VAL A 30 -10.43 -5.92 -4.27
N ALA A 31 -9.24 -6.20 -3.76
CA ALA A 31 -8.79 -5.70 -2.47
C ALA A 31 -7.48 -4.90 -2.62
N ILE A 32 -7.38 -3.79 -1.91
CA ILE A 32 -6.16 -2.99 -1.80
C ILE A 32 -5.43 -3.39 -0.53
N ILE A 33 -4.16 -3.76 -0.66
CA ILE A 33 -3.26 -3.96 0.49
C ILE A 33 -2.34 -2.74 0.60
N LEU A 34 -2.47 -2.01 1.70
CA LEU A 34 -1.58 -0.90 2.05
C LEU A 34 -0.45 -1.40 2.94
N THR A 35 0.79 -1.35 2.43
CA THR A 35 1.97 -1.80 3.18
C THR A 35 2.53 -0.70 4.06
N CYS A 36 2.60 -0.93 5.37
CA CYS A 36 3.07 0.01 6.37
C CYS A 36 4.19 -0.58 7.23
N THR A 37 5.14 0.24 7.62
CA THR A 37 6.18 -0.05 8.61
C THR A 37 6.41 1.21 9.44
N VAL A 38 5.92 1.27 10.64
CA VAL A 38 6.06 2.43 11.53
C VAL A 38 7.43 2.43 12.19
N ASN A 39 7.75 1.39 12.95
CA ASN A 39 9.01 1.29 13.67
C ASN A 39 10.09 0.67 12.78
N ARG A 40 11.08 1.46 12.37
CA ARG A 40 12.24 0.93 11.65
C ARG A 40 13.19 0.26 12.62
N GLN A 41 13.51 -0.98 12.37
CA GLN A 41 14.62 -1.61 13.07
C GLN A 41 15.94 -1.02 12.57
N SER A 42 16.79 -0.60 13.49
CA SER A 42 18.02 0.16 13.24
C SER A 42 19.04 -0.51 12.31
N LYS A 43 18.94 -1.81 12.06
CA LYS A 43 19.90 -2.58 11.26
C LYS A 43 19.83 -2.38 9.75
N ILE A 44 18.75 -1.81 9.23
CA ILE A 44 18.53 -1.66 7.76
C ILE A 44 19.01 -0.28 7.26
N VAL A 45 19.48 0.61 8.13
CA VAL A 45 19.49 2.07 7.85
C VAL A 45 20.86 2.67 7.58
N GLU A 46 21.97 1.96 7.70
CA GLU A 46 23.32 2.58 7.64
C GLU A 46 23.68 3.23 6.30
N HIS A 47 22.97 2.95 5.20
CA HIS A 47 23.36 3.44 3.86
C HIS A 47 22.26 4.13 3.06
N ILE A 48 21.10 4.48 3.64
CA ILE A 48 20.01 5.14 2.92
C ILE A 48 19.79 6.55 3.49
N PRO A 49 19.72 7.59 2.62
CA PRO A 49 19.36 8.93 3.04
C PRO A 49 18.07 8.91 3.87
N GLN A 50 18.07 9.62 4.98
CA GLN A 50 17.01 9.61 5.98
C GLN A 50 15.74 10.30 5.47
N GLY A 51 14.99 9.62 4.58
CA GLY A 51 13.63 10.02 4.28
C GLY A 51 12.68 9.48 5.33
N GLN A 52 11.94 10.37 6.00
CA GLN A 52 11.03 10.03 7.08
C GLN A 52 11.68 9.18 8.18
N SER A 53 12.69 9.73 8.84
CA SER A 53 13.34 9.09 9.99
C SER A 53 12.49 9.20 11.25
N ASP A 54 11.61 10.20 11.34
CA ASP A 54 10.72 10.42 12.46
C ASP A 54 9.53 9.45 12.41
N GLU A 55 9.36 8.68 13.48
CA GLU A 55 8.25 7.75 13.66
C GLU A 55 6.90 8.46 13.63
N LYS A 56 6.80 9.63 14.30
CA LYS A 56 5.57 10.42 14.34
C LYS A 56 5.16 10.91 12.95
N GLU A 57 6.10 11.44 12.17
CA GLU A 57 5.84 11.85 10.78
C GLU A 57 5.35 10.68 9.92
N ARG A 58 5.89 9.49 10.15
CA ARG A 58 5.47 8.27 9.42
C ARG A 58 4.06 7.86 9.79
N VAL A 59 3.73 7.84 11.09
CA VAL A 59 2.38 7.55 11.57
C VAL A 59 1.38 8.53 10.97
N GLU A 60 1.64 9.83 11.04
CA GLU A 60 0.79 10.87 10.48
C GLU A 60 0.57 10.68 8.96
N THR A 61 1.64 10.35 8.23
CA THR A 61 1.57 10.11 6.78
C THR A 61 0.72 8.89 6.45
N TYR A 62 0.89 7.77 7.18
CA TYR A 62 0.07 6.56 6.98
C TYR A 62 -1.39 6.83 7.33
N ILE A 63 -1.68 7.46 8.47
CA ILE A 63 -3.04 7.79 8.89
C ILE A 63 -3.73 8.65 7.84
N LYS A 64 -3.07 9.71 7.36
CA LYS A 64 -3.62 10.58 6.31
C LYS A 64 -3.97 9.79 5.05
N SER A 65 -3.07 8.93 4.58
CA SER A 65 -3.31 8.10 3.40
C SER A 65 -4.45 7.10 3.61
N ILE A 66 -4.44 6.36 4.74
CA ILE A 66 -5.47 5.36 5.05
C ILE A 66 -6.85 6.02 5.15
N LYS A 67 -6.97 7.15 5.86
CA LYS A 67 -8.24 7.88 5.94
C LYS A 67 -8.74 8.29 4.57
N LYS A 68 -7.89 8.79 3.68
CA LYS A 68 -8.30 9.11 2.30
C LYS A 68 -8.81 7.89 1.54
N TRP A 69 -8.12 6.76 1.61
CA TRP A 69 -8.61 5.51 1.02
C TRP A 69 -10.00 5.13 1.55
N LEU A 70 -10.24 5.32 2.84
CA LEU A 70 -11.51 4.97 3.48
C LEU A 70 -12.64 5.95 3.16
N TYR A 71 -12.38 7.25 3.18
CA TYR A 71 -13.42 8.28 3.02
C TYR A 71 -13.69 8.64 1.56
N GLU A 72 -12.70 8.50 0.67
CA GLU A 72 -12.80 8.95 -0.71
C GLU A 72 -12.99 7.80 -1.72
N THR A 73 -12.95 6.52 -1.28
CA THR A 73 -13.20 5.37 -2.14
C THR A 73 -14.19 4.39 -1.52
N SER A 74 -14.75 3.49 -2.32
CA SER A 74 -15.54 2.34 -1.87
C SER A 74 -14.77 1.02 -1.87
N LEU A 75 -13.46 1.06 -2.11
CA LEU A 75 -12.60 -0.13 -2.20
C LEU A 75 -12.44 -0.84 -0.85
N PRO A 76 -12.41 -2.17 -0.84
CA PRO A 76 -11.93 -2.94 0.31
C PRO A 76 -10.44 -2.65 0.59
N ILE A 77 -10.13 -2.23 1.81
CA ILE A 77 -8.80 -1.79 2.24
C ILE A 77 -8.29 -2.73 3.34
N VAL A 78 -7.14 -3.33 3.10
CA VAL A 78 -6.39 -4.10 4.10
C VAL A 78 -5.08 -3.38 4.38
N VAL A 79 -4.90 -2.90 5.59
CA VAL A 79 -3.61 -2.35 6.03
C VAL A 79 -2.79 -3.48 6.62
N VAL A 80 -1.56 -3.68 6.13
CA VAL A 80 -0.60 -4.56 6.77
C VAL A 80 0.52 -3.75 7.39
N GLU A 81 0.72 -3.94 8.71
CA GLU A 81 1.78 -3.27 9.48
C GLU A 81 2.68 -4.32 10.12
N ASN A 82 3.99 -4.25 9.86
CA ASN A 82 4.93 -5.31 10.20
C ASN A 82 5.85 -5.02 11.39
N SER A 83 5.72 -3.86 12.02
CA SER A 83 6.56 -3.45 13.15
C SER A 83 5.88 -3.52 14.51
N GLY A 84 4.60 -3.95 14.54
CA GLY A 84 3.81 -4.08 15.76
C GLY A 84 3.11 -2.81 16.19
N TYR A 85 3.01 -1.80 15.33
CA TYR A 85 2.24 -0.60 15.63
C TYR A 85 0.74 -0.84 15.39
N GLU A 86 -0.10 -0.47 16.35
CA GLU A 86 -1.53 -0.84 16.35
C GLU A 86 -2.46 0.21 15.73
N PHE A 87 -1.96 1.39 15.41
CA PHE A 87 -2.74 2.54 14.90
C PHE A 87 -3.97 2.85 15.78
N PRO A 88 -3.78 3.21 17.05
CA PRO A 88 -4.90 3.56 17.93
C PRO A 88 -5.70 4.76 17.42
N GLU A 89 -5.10 5.61 16.58
CA GLU A 89 -5.74 6.76 15.97
C GLU A 89 -6.80 6.41 14.91
N LEU A 90 -6.90 5.14 14.53
CA LEU A 90 -7.84 4.62 13.54
C LEU A 90 -8.95 3.75 14.14
N GLU A 91 -9.12 3.73 15.48
CA GLU A 91 -10.17 2.92 16.13
C GLU A 91 -11.57 3.29 15.65
N PHE A 92 -11.83 4.58 15.45
CA PHE A 92 -13.10 5.05 14.90
C PHE A 92 -13.33 4.51 13.47
N GLU A 93 -12.32 4.57 12.62
CA GLU A 93 -12.40 4.07 11.24
C GLU A 93 -12.53 2.55 11.18
N LYS A 94 -11.90 1.82 12.09
CA LYS A 94 -12.04 0.35 12.19
C LYS A 94 -13.49 -0.06 12.44
N ASP A 95 -14.20 0.66 13.30
CA ASP A 95 -15.60 0.39 13.58
C ASP A 95 -16.51 0.86 12.44
N MET A 96 -16.30 2.09 11.97
CA MET A 96 -17.11 2.73 10.94
C MET A 96 -17.08 1.98 9.60
N PHE A 97 -15.91 1.48 9.19
CA PHE A 97 -15.69 0.82 7.89
C PHE A 97 -15.49 -0.70 8.01
N LYS A 98 -15.93 -1.33 9.08
CA LYS A 98 -15.68 -2.75 9.40
C LYS A 98 -16.00 -3.75 8.28
N GLU A 99 -16.93 -3.41 7.38
CA GLU A 99 -17.32 -4.29 6.26
C GLU A 99 -16.31 -4.28 5.10
N ARG A 100 -15.42 -3.27 5.06
CA ARG A 100 -14.45 -3.10 3.98
C ARG A 100 -13.07 -2.61 4.43
N PHE A 101 -12.84 -2.51 5.73
CA PHE A 101 -11.55 -2.12 6.31
C PHE A 101 -11.07 -3.17 7.30
N GLU A 102 -9.84 -3.62 7.14
CA GLU A 102 -9.20 -4.56 8.05
C GLU A 102 -7.73 -4.20 8.25
N MET A 103 -7.24 -4.42 9.46
CA MET A 103 -5.83 -4.26 9.81
C MET A 103 -5.23 -5.60 10.15
N VAL A 104 -4.17 -5.98 9.44
CA VAL A 104 -3.35 -7.16 9.70
C VAL A 104 -2.05 -6.69 10.33
N LEU A 105 -1.97 -6.81 11.65
CA LEU A 105 -0.86 -6.30 12.45
C LEU A 105 0.02 -7.45 12.92
N TYR A 106 1.32 -7.31 12.80
CA TYR A 106 2.27 -8.26 13.36
C TYR A 106 3.61 -7.58 13.66
N ASN A 107 4.38 -8.17 14.53
CA ASN A 107 5.75 -7.75 14.75
C ASN A 107 6.69 -8.76 14.10
N GLU A 108 7.38 -8.34 13.04
CA GLU A 108 8.26 -9.18 12.25
C GLU A 108 9.40 -9.80 13.08
N THR A 109 9.88 -9.08 14.11
CA THR A 109 10.98 -9.58 14.95
C THR A 109 10.60 -10.74 15.84
N THR A 110 9.32 -10.84 16.20
CA THR A 110 8.81 -11.86 17.12
C THR A 110 8.03 -12.96 16.41
N LEU A 111 7.63 -12.73 15.16
CA LEU A 111 6.88 -13.70 14.37
C LEU A 111 7.82 -14.82 13.88
N GLN A 112 7.62 -16.04 14.36
CA GLN A 112 8.45 -17.19 13.99
C GLN A 112 8.47 -17.45 12.47
N GLU A 113 7.36 -17.24 11.78
CA GLU A 113 7.25 -17.43 10.32
C GLU A 113 8.11 -16.42 9.54
N ALA A 114 8.40 -15.26 10.13
CA ALA A 114 9.24 -14.21 9.56
C ALA A 114 10.72 -14.34 9.96
N ALA A 115 11.10 -15.36 10.73
CA ALA A 115 12.46 -15.50 11.28
C ALA A 115 13.57 -15.48 10.21
N TYR A 116 13.28 -15.99 9.00
CA TYR A 116 14.23 -15.98 7.89
C TYR A 116 14.55 -14.57 7.34
N LEU A 117 13.71 -13.57 7.66
CA LEU A 117 13.93 -12.19 7.26
C LEU A 117 14.98 -11.48 8.13
N LYS A 118 15.28 -12.03 9.31
CA LYS A 118 16.14 -11.38 10.30
C LYS A 118 17.53 -11.03 9.78
N ASP A 119 18.07 -11.84 8.88
CA ASP A 119 19.38 -11.67 8.27
C ASP A 119 19.29 -11.13 6.83
N ASN A 120 18.10 -10.78 6.37
CA ASN A 120 17.86 -10.25 5.04
C ASN A 120 17.88 -8.73 5.05
N HIS A 121 18.75 -8.13 4.24
CA HIS A 121 18.90 -6.67 4.15
C HIS A 121 18.01 -6.03 3.08
N SER A 122 17.31 -6.81 2.27
CA SER A 122 16.41 -6.30 1.23
C SER A 122 15.07 -5.86 1.78
N LYS A 123 14.76 -4.57 1.69
CA LYS A 123 13.43 -4.04 2.04
C LYS A 123 12.30 -4.71 1.26
N GLY A 124 12.59 -5.09 0.02
CA GLY A 124 11.63 -5.76 -0.84
C GLY A 124 11.20 -7.11 -0.31
N THR A 125 12.10 -7.87 0.31
CA THR A 125 11.79 -9.16 0.93
C THR A 125 10.79 -9.00 2.07
N HIS A 126 11.00 -8.02 2.94
CA HIS A 126 10.10 -7.71 4.05
C HIS A 126 8.71 -7.27 3.55
N GLU A 127 8.67 -6.46 2.48
CA GLU A 127 7.41 -6.03 1.87
C GLU A 127 6.65 -7.21 1.25
N VAL A 128 7.31 -8.08 0.50
CA VAL A 128 6.68 -9.28 -0.09
C VAL A 128 6.14 -10.20 0.99
N PHE A 129 6.88 -10.40 2.07
CA PHE A 129 6.37 -11.18 3.21
C PHE A 129 5.12 -10.54 3.81
N SER A 130 5.12 -9.21 4.00
CA SER A 130 3.96 -8.48 4.52
C SER A 130 2.72 -8.69 3.64
N ILE A 131 2.87 -8.58 2.31
CA ILE A 131 1.78 -8.80 1.36
C ILE A 131 1.27 -10.25 1.43
N TYR A 132 2.19 -11.22 1.47
CA TYR A 132 1.84 -12.63 1.62
C TYR A 132 1.09 -12.89 2.92
N TYR A 133 1.57 -12.33 4.03
CA TYR A 133 0.97 -12.46 5.35
C TYR A 133 -0.42 -11.83 5.39
N ALA A 134 -0.57 -10.62 4.86
CA ALA A 134 -1.85 -9.94 4.76
C ALA A 134 -2.89 -10.77 4.00
N LYS A 135 -2.55 -11.28 2.82
CA LYS A 135 -3.46 -12.13 2.02
C LYS A 135 -3.92 -13.36 2.78
N ARG A 136 -3.03 -13.93 3.60
CA ARG A 136 -3.31 -15.17 4.33
C ARG A 136 -4.12 -14.96 5.62
N GLN A 137 -3.96 -13.80 6.26
CA GLN A 137 -4.61 -13.49 7.53
C GLN A 137 -5.90 -12.68 7.36
N SER A 138 -6.03 -11.92 6.28
CA SER A 138 -7.17 -11.05 6.07
C SER A 138 -8.46 -11.84 5.85
N LYS A 139 -9.41 -11.66 6.77
CA LYS A 139 -10.77 -12.18 6.63
C LYS A 139 -11.47 -11.54 5.44
N LEU A 140 -11.23 -10.27 5.23
CA LEU A 140 -11.83 -9.50 4.14
C LEU A 140 -11.45 -10.08 2.77
N ILE A 141 -10.18 -10.42 2.55
CA ILE A 141 -9.73 -11.06 1.31
C ILE A 141 -10.28 -12.49 1.18
N ILE A 142 -10.28 -13.26 2.27
CA ILE A 142 -10.71 -14.67 2.25
C ILE A 142 -12.21 -14.78 2.02
N GLN A 143 -13.02 -13.98 2.72
CA GLN A 143 -14.48 -14.08 2.73
C GLN A 143 -15.14 -13.39 1.53
N SER A 144 -14.54 -12.31 0.99
CA SER A 144 -15.12 -11.56 -0.13
C SER A 144 -15.00 -12.25 -1.49
N ALA A 145 -14.42 -13.44 -1.56
CA ALA A 145 -14.08 -14.11 -2.82
C ALA A 145 -13.31 -13.16 -3.77
N CYS A 146 -12.37 -12.41 -3.20
CA CYS A 146 -11.55 -11.45 -3.91
C CYS A 146 -10.79 -12.14 -5.05
N ASN A 147 -10.92 -11.61 -6.27
CA ASN A 147 -10.25 -12.15 -7.45
C ASN A 147 -8.96 -11.41 -7.79
N PHE A 148 -8.83 -10.16 -7.37
CA PHE A 148 -7.71 -9.31 -7.71
C PHE A 148 -7.18 -8.57 -6.48
N ILE A 149 -5.88 -8.67 -6.24
CA ILE A 149 -5.21 -8.04 -5.11
C ILE A 149 -4.25 -6.99 -5.66
N ILE A 150 -4.31 -5.78 -5.12
CA ILE A 150 -3.42 -4.69 -5.50
C ILE A 150 -2.71 -4.18 -4.24
N LYS A 151 -1.40 -4.29 -4.25
CA LYS A 151 -0.54 -3.68 -3.25
C LYS A 151 -0.30 -2.22 -3.62
N VAL A 152 -0.47 -1.33 -2.65
CA VAL A 152 -0.05 0.07 -2.72
C VAL A 152 0.83 0.37 -1.50
N THR A 153 1.93 1.09 -1.71
CA THR A 153 2.76 1.54 -0.58
C THR A 153 1.93 2.48 0.30
N GLY A 154 1.74 2.15 1.57
CA GLY A 154 0.70 2.68 2.45
C GLY A 154 0.69 4.19 2.68
N ARG A 155 1.82 4.89 2.40
CA ARG A 155 1.90 6.35 2.49
C ARG A 155 1.20 7.09 1.35
N PHE A 156 0.82 6.40 0.27
CA PHE A 156 0.27 7.02 -0.92
C PHE A 156 -1.22 6.77 -1.03
N TYR A 157 -1.97 7.84 -1.22
CA TYR A 157 -3.34 7.81 -1.69
C TYR A 157 -3.39 8.25 -3.15
N ILE A 158 -4.18 7.57 -3.97
CA ILE A 158 -4.28 7.81 -5.41
C ILE A 158 -5.73 8.18 -5.74
N PRO A 159 -6.05 9.48 -5.91
CA PRO A 159 -7.44 9.96 -6.02
C PRO A 159 -8.23 9.32 -7.16
N GLU A 160 -7.60 9.07 -8.31
CA GLU A 160 -8.28 8.57 -9.50
C GLU A 160 -8.26 7.04 -9.64
N PHE A 161 -7.68 6.33 -8.68
CA PHE A 161 -7.42 4.90 -8.82
C PHE A 161 -8.68 4.04 -8.90
N GLU A 162 -9.67 4.31 -8.05
CA GLU A 162 -10.94 3.60 -8.10
C GLU A 162 -11.66 3.81 -9.43
N ASN A 163 -11.70 5.04 -9.92
CA ASN A 163 -12.29 5.37 -11.22
C ASN A 163 -11.53 4.71 -12.38
N TYR A 164 -10.21 4.60 -12.25
CA TYR A 164 -9.39 3.88 -13.22
C TYR A 164 -9.76 2.39 -13.23
N LEU A 165 -9.83 1.74 -12.07
CA LEU A 165 -10.20 0.32 -11.98
C LEU A 165 -11.60 0.03 -12.53
N LYS A 166 -12.58 0.92 -12.28
CA LYS A 166 -13.96 0.78 -12.78
C LYS A 166 -14.07 0.83 -14.32
N LYS A 167 -13.09 1.43 -15.00
CA LYS A 167 -13.05 1.51 -16.47
C LYS A 167 -12.46 0.26 -17.14
N HIS A 168 -11.91 -0.67 -16.37
CA HIS A 168 -11.24 -1.85 -16.90
C HIS A 168 -11.93 -3.13 -16.43
N ASP A 169 -12.15 -4.06 -17.36
CA ASP A 169 -12.52 -5.42 -17.02
C ASP A 169 -11.26 -6.19 -16.58
N LEU A 170 -11.22 -6.54 -15.30
CA LEU A 170 -10.09 -7.27 -14.71
C LEU A 170 -10.17 -8.79 -14.87
N SER A 171 -11.24 -9.33 -15.47
CA SER A 171 -11.46 -10.78 -15.56
C SER A 171 -10.35 -11.54 -16.29
N ASN A 172 -9.77 -10.89 -17.31
CA ASN A 172 -8.68 -11.45 -18.12
C ASN A 172 -7.29 -10.87 -17.74
N ILE A 173 -7.25 -9.93 -16.81
CA ILE A 173 -6.00 -9.33 -16.36
C ILE A 173 -5.33 -10.25 -15.34
N LYS A 174 -4.08 -10.60 -15.58
CA LYS A 174 -3.27 -11.45 -14.69
C LYS A 174 -2.37 -10.64 -13.78
N ALA A 175 -1.91 -9.48 -14.24
CA ALA A 175 -1.10 -8.56 -13.44
C ALA A 175 -1.41 -7.09 -13.74
N LEU A 176 -1.16 -6.23 -12.75
CA LEU A 176 -1.24 -4.78 -12.86
C LEU A 176 0.08 -4.18 -12.37
N ARG A 177 0.62 -3.22 -13.09
CA ARG A 177 1.83 -2.48 -12.72
C ARG A 177 1.74 -1.00 -13.02
N GLN A 178 2.60 -0.22 -12.39
CA GLN A 178 2.78 1.19 -12.73
C GLN A 178 3.28 1.35 -14.18
N ASN A 179 3.13 2.57 -14.69
CA ASN A 179 3.59 2.94 -16.03
C ASN A 179 5.09 2.64 -16.23
N ARG A 180 5.92 3.03 -15.27
CA ARG A 180 7.35 2.72 -15.28
C ARG A 180 7.59 1.34 -14.66
N ALA A 181 8.21 0.44 -15.44
CA ALA A 181 8.40 -0.96 -15.05
C ALA A 181 9.25 -1.15 -13.78
N LEU A 182 10.13 -0.21 -13.46
CA LEU A 182 10.97 -0.23 -12.26
C LEU A 182 10.34 0.51 -11.07
N ASN A 183 9.07 0.90 -11.16
CA ASN A 183 8.32 1.43 -10.03
C ASN A 183 7.47 0.31 -9.43
N CYS A 184 7.45 0.20 -8.11
CA CYS A 184 6.72 -0.84 -7.40
C CYS A 184 5.78 -0.32 -6.31
N GLN A 185 5.47 0.99 -6.31
CA GLN A 185 4.52 1.54 -5.35
C GLN A 185 3.11 0.97 -5.55
N ILE A 186 2.77 0.60 -6.80
CA ILE A 186 1.52 -0.05 -7.17
C ILE A 186 1.86 -1.33 -7.94
N VAL A 187 1.50 -2.48 -7.38
CA VAL A 187 1.62 -3.79 -8.05
C VAL A 187 0.37 -4.60 -7.72
N GLY A 188 -0.25 -5.18 -8.72
CA GLY A 188 -1.44 -6.01 -8.50
C GLY A 188 -1.39 -7.30 -9.32
N CYS A 189 -2.20 -8.27 -8.91
CA CYS A 189 -2.37 -9.49 -9.68
C CYS A 189 -3.72 -10.17 -9.42
N HIS A 190 -4.16 -10.95 -10.37
CA HIS A 190 -5.23 -11.90 -10.16
C HIS A 190 -4.82 -12.93 -9.11
N ILE A 191 -5.77 -13.45 -8.35
CA ILE A 191 -5.51 -14.33 -7.21
C ILE A 191 -4.75 -15.62 -7.60
N ASP A 192 -4.95 -16.13 -8.81
CA ASP A 192 -4.24 -17.30 -9.34
C ASP A 192 -2.75 -17.03 -9.61
N GLN A 193 -2.38 -15.75 -9.81
CA GLN A 193 -1.00 -15.31 -9.99
C GLN A 193 -0.32 -14.86 -8.69
N PHE A 194 -1.04 -14.86 -7.58
CA PHE A 194 -0.54 -14.29 -6.34
C PHE A 194 0.78 -14.91 -5.90
N ASN A 195 0.87 -16.23 -5.86
CA ASN A 195 2.09 -16.93 -5.44
C ASN A 195 3.24 -16.79 -6.43
N PHE A 196 2.96 -16.45 -7.69
CA PHE A 196 3.97 -16.15 -8.69
C PHE A 196 4.50 -14.73 -8.55
N ILE A 197 3.62 -13.73 -8.46
CA ILE A 197 4.02 -12.31 -8.37
C ILE A 197 4.58 -11.99 -6.97
N PHE A 198 3.85 -12.36 -5.89
CA PHE A 198 4.21 -12.07 -4.50
C PHE A 198 4.80 -13.31 -3.80
N ASN A 199 5.81 -13.91 -4.42
CA ASN A 199 6.46 -15.09 -3.87
C ASN A 199 7.37 -14.71 -2.69
N LYS A 200 7.02 -15.12 -1.47
CA LYS A 200 7.79 -14.84 -0.26
C LYS A 200 9.21 -15.43 -0.27
N ARG A 201 9.47 -16.40 -1.13
CA ARG A 201 10.79 -17.05 -1.26
C ARG A 201 11.64 -16.46 -2.38
N CYS A 202 11.20 -15.40 -3.04
CA CYS A 202 11.89 -14.85 -4.21
C CYS A 202 13.31 -14.35 -3.94
N PHE A 203 13.65 -14.08 -2.67
CA PHE A 203 14.99 -13.68 -2.22
C PHE A 203 15.62 -14.73 -1.29
N TYR A 204 15.07 -15.94 -1.26
CA TYR A 204 15.70 -17.03 -0.53
C TYR A 204 16.93 -17.44 -1.31
N ARG A 205 18.11 -17.14 -0.79
CA ARG A 205 19.36 -17.65 -1.34
C ARG A 205 19.41 -19.15 -1.07
N ASP A 206 19.21 -19.96 -2.09
CA ASP A 206 19.88 -21.24 -2.14
C ASP A 206 21.38 -20.93 -2.15
N GLU A 207 22.20 -21.71 -1.43
CA GLU A 207 23.65 -21.52 -1.31
C GLU A 207 24.40 -21.42 -2.64
N TYR A 208 23.71 -21.60 -3.76
CA TYR A 208 24.22 -21.63 -5.12
C TYR A 208 23.69 -20.52 -6.05
N ALA A 209 22.83 -19.61 -5.58
CA ALA A 209 22.31 -18.55 -6.42
C ALA A 209 23.05 -17.23 -6.20
N GLU A 210 23.97 -16.93 -7.10
CA GLU A 210 24.58 -15.61 -7.25
C GLU A 210 23.56 -14.61 -7.84
N TYR A 211 22.64 -14.09 -7.02
CA TYR A 211 21.80 -12.96 -7.42
C TYR A 211 22.41 -11.66 -6.94
N GLU A 212 23.14 -10.98 -7.80
CA GLU A 212 23.78 -9.68 -7.52
C GLU A 212 22.81 -8.50 -7.37
N ASN A 213 21.51 -8.65 -7.69
CA ASN A 213 20.55 -7.56 -7.69
C ASN A 213 19.23 -7.93 -7.03
N ASP A 214 19.18 -7.84 -5.71
CA ASP A 214 18.01 -8.10 -4.86
C ASP A 214 17.00 -6.94 -4.84
N TYR A 215 16.77 -6.25 -5.97
CA TYR A 215 15.77 -5.19 -6.06
C TYR A 215 14.40 -5.74 -6.41
N ILE A 216 13.43 -5.47 -5.51
CA ILE A 216 12.04 -5.92 -5.70
C ILE A 216 11.42 -5.41 -7.00
N GLU A 217 11.83 -4.21 -7.44
CA GLU A 217 11.39 -3.58 -8.66
C GLU A 217 11.75 -4.43 -9.90
N ILE A 218 12.96 -4.97 -9.94
CA ILE A 218 13.42 -5.84 -11.02
C ILE A 218 12.64 -7.16 -11.00
N LEU A 219 12.47 -7.72 -9.81
CA LEU A 219 11.75 -8.97 -9.66
C LEU A 219 10.29 -8.88 -10.13
N TYR A 220 9.57 -7.84 -9.73
CA TYR A 220 8.20 -7.61 -10.20
C TYR A 220 8.17 -7.38 -11.71
N LYS A 221 9.11 -6.56 -12.22
CA LYS A 221 9.23 -6.31 -13.66
C LYS A 221 9.38 -7.63 -14.42
N ASP A 222 10.36 -8.46 -14.07
CA ASP A 222 10.67 -9.69 -14.81
C ASP A 222 9.51 -10.69 -14.78
N LYS A 223 8.85 -10.84 -13.63
CA LYS A 223 7.67 -11.70 -13.51
C LYS A 223 6.49 -11.18 -14.31
N ILE A 224 6.19 -9.90 -14.26
CA ILE A 224 5.07 -9.30 -14.98
C ILE A 224 5.35 -9.29 -16.49
N ASP A 225 6.58 -8.97 -16.91
CA ASP A 225 6.96 -8.96 -18.33
C ASP A 225 7.03 -10.38 -18.94
N SER A 226 7.05 -11.44 -18.12
CA SER A 226 6.92 -12.83 -18.59
C SER A 226 5.48 -13.23 -18.92
N LEU A 227 4.48 -12.44 -18.51
CA LEU A 227 3.08 -12.66 -18.86
C LEU A 227 2.76 -12.08 -20.24
N PRO A 228 1.76 -12.64 -20.96
CA PRO A 228 1.29 -12.04 -22.21
C PRO A 228 0.86 -10.57 -22.00
N ASN A 229 1.22 -9.69 -22.92
CA ASN A 229 0.95 -8.25 -22.80
C ASN A 229 -0.54 -7.93 -22.64
N GLU A 230 -1.41 -8.68 -23.28
CA GLU A 230 -2.87 -8.57 -23.20
C GLU A 230 -3.42 -8.90 -21.81
N ASN A 231 -2.66 -9.61 -20.98
CA ASN A 231 -3.03 -9.96 -19.61
C ASN A 231 -2.40 -9.01 -18.58
N VAL A 232 -1.68 -7.97 -19.02
CA VAL A 232 -1.03 -7.01 -18.14
C VAL A 232 -1.66 -5.63 -18.26
N LEU A 233 -2.25 -5.13 -17.17
CA LEU A 233 -2.78 -3.78 -17.09
C LEU A 233 -1.67 -2.82 -16.64
N LYS A 234 -1.34 -1.85 -17.49
CA LYS A 234 -0.38 -0.79 -17.18
C LYS A 234 -1.12 0.46 -16.72
N CYS A 235 -0.86 0.90 -15.49
CA CYS A 235 -1.44 2.14 -14.98
C CYS A 235 -0.91 3.36 -15.76
N PRO A 236 -1.73 4.40 -15.94
CA PRO A 236 -1.22 5.70 -16.35
C PRO A 236 -0.37 6.31 -15.22
N VAL A 237 0.19 7.49 -15.47
CA VAL A 237 0.75 8.31 -14.40
C VAL A 237 -0.40 8.93 -13.60
N PHE A 238 -0.43 8.68 -12.29
CA PHE A 238 -1.40 9.28 -11.38
C PHE A 238 -0.78 10.47 -10.66
N ASN A 239 -1.46 11.60 -10.64
CA ASN A 239 -1.10 12.71 -9.77
C ASN A 239 -1.54 12.39 -8.34
N ILE A 240 -0.67 12.66 -7.39
CA ILE A 240 -0.95 12.48 -5.96
C ILE A 240 -0.60 13.76 -5.20
N GLU A 241 -1.13 13.91 -3.99
CA GLU A 241 -0.64 14.96 -3.11
C GLU A 241 0.87 14.80 -2.84
N PRO A 242 1.61 15.91 -2.77
CA PRO A 242 3.04 15.86 -2.42
C PRO A 242 3.25 15.08 -1.12
N THR A 243 3.99 13.98 -1.21
CA THR A 243 4.20 13.07 -0.08
C THR A 243 5.68 12.67 -0.03
N THR A 244 6.26 12.60 1.16
CA THR A 244 7.65 12.19 1.33
C THR A 244 7.83 10.73 0.95
N GLY A 245 8.68 10.49 -0.03
CA GLY A 245 9.03 9.14 -0.51
C GLY A 245 9.95 8.36 0.44
N GLY A 246 10.19 7.09 0.13
CA GLY A 246 11.05 6.21 0.92
C GLY A 246 12.50 6.66 1.01
N CYS A 247 12.98 7.44 0.04
CA CYS A 247 14.35 7.99 -0.03
C CYS A 247 14.43 9.48 0.38
N GLY A 248 13.38 10.04 0.98
CA GLY A 248 13.35 11.42 1.49
C GLY A 248 12.97 12.49 0.47
N GLY A 249 12.83 12.14 -0.80
CA GLY A 249 12.36 13.07 -1.84
C GLY A 249 10.83 13.20 -1.81
N THR A 250 10.31 14.35 -2.28
CA THR A 250 8.87 14.54 -2.45
C THR A 250 8.39 13.84 -3.72
N VAL A 251 7.36 13.03 -3.59
CA VAL A 251 6.67 12.34 -4.69
C VAL A 251 5.36 13.05 -4.95
N THR A 252 5.11 13.44 -6.19
CA THR A 252 3.90 14.16 -6.63
C THR A 252 3.09 13.38 -7.68
N TYR A 253 3.63 12.26 -8.14
CA TYR A 253 2.97 11.34 -9.09
C TYR A 253 3.48 9.90 -8.92
N LEU A 254 2.66 8.95 -9.29
CA LEU A 254 2.96 7.51 -9.31
C LEU A 254 2.74 6.90 -10.68
#